data_f5cd1b15a7480a55409ee09e60c7f683
#
_entry.id   f5cd1b15a7480a55409ee09e60c7f683
#
_cell.length_a   1.000
_cell.length_b   1.000
_cell.length_c   1.000
_cell.angle_alpha   90.00
_cell.angle_beta   90.00
_cell.angle_gamma   90.00
#
_symmetry.space_group_name_H-M   'P 1'
#
loop_
_entity.id
_entity.type
_entity.pdbx_description
1 polymer ?
#
loop_
_entity_poly.entity_id
_entity_poly.type
_entity_poly.pdbx_seq_one_letter_code
_entity_poly.pdbx_strand_id
1 'polypeptide(L)'
;MQTRDLLQRAEQVLQNADTLGCRKFLTPTSLVAGNPKLNLAFVANLFNTHPALDPITEEEKLQVDDFDAEGEREARVFTLWLNSLDVQPAVNSLYDDLRDGTILLQAYDKVVKGSVNWRHVNKAPTNGSEMSRFKAVENTNYAIELGKQNRFSLVGVQGADITDGQRTLTLGLVWQLMRKDISETLSALAQRLGKREITDAEMVKWANDMSRKGGKNSSIRSFKDSNIGTGIFLLDVLNGMKSSYVDYELVTPGRSDEDAYLNAKLSISIARKMGATIWLVPEDICQVRSRLVTTFIGK
;
A
#
# COMPACT_ATOMS: atom_id res chain seq x y z
N MET A 1 2.41 18.22 33.15
CA MET A 1 1.11 18.94 33.03
C MET A 1 0.11 18.32 34.01
N GLN A 2 -0.29 19.05 35.05
CA GLN A 2 -1.19 18.55 36.10
C GLN A 2 -2.56 19.28 36.16
N THR A 3 -2.86 20.16 35.21
CA THR A 3 -4.13 20.87 35.18
C THR A 3 -5.25 19.98 34.68
N ARG A 4 -6.34 19.88 35.44
CA ARG A 4 -7.55 19.12 35.08
C ARG A 4 -8.43 19.87 34.07
N ASP A 5 -8.26 21.16 33.91
CA ASP A 5 -9.01 21.98 32.97
C ASP A 5 -8.48 21.78 31.53
N LEU A 6 -9.34 21.32 30.65
CA LEU A 6 -9.02 21.07 29.24
C LEU A 6 -8.68 22.36 28.48
N LEU A 7 -9.34 23.47 28.77
CA LEU A 7 -9.07 24.75 28.10
C LEU A 7 -7.71 25.31 28.50
N GLN A 8 -7.33 25.21 29.78
CA GLN A 8 -6.00 25.62 30.25
C GLN A 8 -4.89 24.75 29.64
N ARG A 9 -5.12 23.42 29.51
CA ARG A 9 -4.16 22.55 28.84
C ARG A 9 -4.04 22.86 27.35
N ALA A 10 -5.15 23.13 26.69
CA ALA A 10 -5.16 23.54 25.30
C ALA A 10 -4.42 24.86 25.07
N GLU A 11 -4.64 25.86 25.94
CA GLU A 11 -3.90 27.15 25.87
C GLU A 11 -2.39 26.92 26.06
N GLN A 12 -2.00 26.08 27.02
CA GLN A 12 -0.58 25.78 27.23
C GLN A 12 0.08 25.07 26.02
N VAL A 13 -0.65 24.16 25.36
CA VAL A 13 -0.18 23.53 24.11
C VAL A 13 -0.01 24.58 23.01
N LEU A 14 -0.96 25.48 22.87
CA LEU A 14 -0.90 26.55 21.85
C LEU A 14 0.18 27.59 22.16
N GLN A 15 0.44 27.93 23.42
CA GLN A 15 1.56 28.80 23.82
C GLN A 15 2.91 28.14 23.50
N ASN A 16 3.07 26.86 23.79
CA ASN A 16 4.30 26.13 23.42
C ASN A 16 4.46 26.08 21.89
N ALA A 17 3.37 25.89 21.15
CA ALA A 17 3.42 25.93 19.68
C ALA A 17 3.73 27.33 19.15
N ASP A 18 3.34 28.38 19.85
CA ASP A 18 3.65 29.77 19.51
C ASP A 18 5.16 30.05 19.60
N THR A 19 5.82 29.54 20.64
CA THR A 19 7.29 29.63 20.75
C THR A 19 8.04 28.94 19.61
N LEU A 20 7.38 27.97 18.96
CA LEU A 20 7.88 27.27 17.78
C LEU A 20 7.42 27.88 16.45
N GLY A 21 6.70 29.03 16.49
CA GLY A 21 6.16 29.67 15.30
C GLY A 21 5.00 28.90 14.63
N CYS A 22 4.38 27.95 15.35
CA CYS A 22 3.37 27.02 14.80
C CYS A 22 1.92 27.33 15.22
N ARG A 23 1.70 28.34 16.07
CA ARG A 23 0.33 28.79 16.45
C ARG A 23 -0.23 29.74 15.40
N LYS A 24 -0.94 29.26 14.38
CA LYS A 24 -1.41 30.13 13.29
C LYS A 24 -2.91 30.42 13.31
N PHE A 25 -3.76 29.49 13.69
CA PHE A 25 -5.22 29.61 13.47
C PHE A 25 -6.07 28.90 14.51
N LEU A 26 -5.48 28.30 15.54
CA LEU A 26 -6.24 27.57 16.56
C LEU A 26 -6.43 28.37 17.83
N THR A 27 -7.64 28.25 18.39
CA THR A 27 -7.97 28.71 19.74
C THR A 27 -8.09 27.51 20.68
N PRO A 28 -7.93 27.68 22.01
CA PRO A 28 -8.14 26.61 22.98
C PRO A 28 -9.51 25.94 22.83
N THR A 29 -10.54 26.75 22.59
CA THR A 29 -11.91 26.25 22.40
C THR A 29 -12.04 25.37 21.17
N SER A 30 -11.44 25.76 20.03
CA SER A 30 -11.48 24.97 18.79
C SER A 30 -10.66 23.66 18.90
N LEU A 31 -9.55 23.69 19.66
CA LEU A 31 -8.76 22.50 19.92
C LEU A 31 -9.53 21.49 20.77
N VAL A 32 -10.15 21.95 21.87
CA VAL A 32 -10.94 21.11 22.78
C VAL A 32 -12.23 20.61 22.13
N ALA A 33 -12.83 21.39 21.23
CA ALA A 33 -14.02 20.98 20.46
C ALA A 33 -13.74 19.79 19.51
N GLY A 34 -12.47 19.44 19.31
CA GLY A 34 -12.10 18.23 18.57
C GLY A 34 -12.34 18.30 17.06
N ASN A 35 -12.29 19.49 16.45
CA ASN A 35 -12.46 19.63 15.00
C ASN A 35 -11.36 18.86 14.25
N PRO A 36 -11.69 17.77 13.52
CA PRO A 36 -10.68 16.89 12.94
C PRO A 36 -9.77 17.60 11.93
N LYS A 37 -10.35 18.51 11.12
CA LYS A 37 -9.60 19.23 10.08
C LYS A 37 -8.63 20.24 10.68
N LEU A 38 -9.07 21.00 11.69
CA LEU A 38 -8.23 21.99 12.34
C LEU A 38 -7.13 21.34 13.18
N ASN A 39 -7.46 20.28 13.91
CA ASN A 39 -6.47 19.56 14.71
C ASN A 39 -5.44 18.84 13.83
N LEU A 40 -5.87 18.23 12.70
CA LEU A 40 -4.97 17.65 11.73
C LEU A 40 -4.04 18.70 11.11
N ALA A 41 -4.58 19.85 10.69
CA ALA A 41 -3.78 20.93 10.11
C ALA A 41 -2.76 21.50 11.11
N PHE A 42 -3.09 21.57 12.40
CA PHE A 42 -2.18 21.98 13.46
C PHE A 42 -1.03 20.98 13.63
N VAL A 43 -1.34 19.70 13.75
CA VAL A 43 -0.32 18.64 13.89
C VAL A 43 0.57 18.56 12.65
N ALA A 44 -0.02 18.67 11.45
CA ALA A 44 0.72 18.68 10.20
C ALA A 44 1.67 19.89 10.11
N ASN A 45 1.22 21.08 10.55
CA ASN A 45 2.07 22.27 10.59
C ASN A 45 3.26 22.11 11.58
N LEU A 46 3.00 21.54 12.77
CA LEU A 46 4.06 21.22 13.72
C LEU A 46 5.07 20.24 13.12
N PHE A 47 4.61 19.15 12.52
CA PHE A 47 5.47 18.13 11.92
C PHE A 47 6.29 18.66 10.74
N ASN A 48 5.69 19.49 9.87
CA ASN A 48 6.39 20.06 8.72
C ASN A 48 7.43 21.10 9.11
N THR A 49 7.19 21.83 10.22
CA THR A 49 8.09 22.91 10.68
C THR A 49 9.19 22.39 11.61
N HIS A 50 8.86 21.36 12.40
CA HIS A 50 9.74 20.75 13.39
C HIS A 50 9.57 19.23 13.36
N PRO A 51 10.12 18.54 12.36
CA PRO A 51 9.95 17.09 12.21
C PRO A 51 10.58 16.30 13.38
N ALA A 52 11.35 16.93 14.24
CA ALA A 52 12.00 16.35 15.42
C ALA A 52 12.70 14.99 15.15
N LEU A 53 13.23 14.87 13.95
CA LEU A 53 14.10 13.76 13.61
C LEU A 53 15.51 14.16 14.01
N ASP A 54 16.14 13.37 14.85
CA ASP A 54 17.56 13.54 15.14
C ASP A 54 18.36 13.42 13.83
N PRO A 55 19.43 14.22 13.64
CA PRO A 55 20.29 14.05 12.48
C PRO A 55 20.80 12.61 12.43
N ILE A 56 20.56 11.94 11.30
CA ILE A 56 21.05 10.58 11.07
C ILE A 56 22.59 10.61 11.18
N THR A 57 23.14 9.82 12.08
CA THR A 57 24.59 9.68 12.24
C THR A 57 25.22 9.02 11.01
N GLU A 58 26.54 9.20 10.79
CA GLU A 58 27.23 8.52 9.67
C GLU A 58 27.16 6.99 9.79
N GLU A 59 27.12 6.44 11.01
CA GLU A 59 26.93 5.01 11.27
C GLU A 59 25.52 4.55 10.91
N GLU A 60 24.51 5.36 11.19
CA GLU A 60 23.11 5.08 10.79
C GLU A 60 22.92 5.25 9.29
N LYS A 61 23.64 6.16 8.61
CA LYS A 61 23.66 6.25 7.15
C LYS A 61 24.24 5.00 6.51
N LEU A 62 25.29 4.42 7.06
CA LEU A 62 25.87 3.17 6.59
C LEU A 62 24.89 1.99 6.77
N GLN A 63 24.08 1.99 7.83
CA GLN A 63 22.99 1.00 7.99
C GLN A 63 21.82 1.26 7.04
N VAL A 64 21.57 2.51 6.65
CA VAL A 64 20.53 2.89 5.67
C VAL A 64 20.94 2.53 4.24
N ASP A 65 22.24 2.53 3.92
CA ASP A 65 22.74 2.11 2.59
C ASP A 65 22.57 0.61 2.33
N ASP A 66 22.47 -0.22 3.39
CA ASP A 66 22.13 -1.64 3.30
C ASP A 66 20.60 -1.90 3.39
N PHE A 67 19.81 -0.83 3.44
CA PHE A 67 18.37 -0.85 3.57
C PHE A 67 17.74 -1.17 2.21
N ASP A 68 16.98 -2.27 2.14
CA ASP A 68 16.20 -2.64 0.96
C ASP A 68 15.01 -1.67 0.77
N ALA A 69 15.28 -0.50 0.20
CA ALA A 69 14.28 0.54 -0.05
C ALA A 69 13.14 0.04 -0.97
N GLU A 70 13.40 -0.92 -1.84
CA GLU A 70 12.39 -1.53 -2.70
C GLU A 70 11.46 -2.43 -1.88
N GLY A 71 12.02 -3.31 -1.07
CA GLY A 71 11.26 -4.19 -0.19
C GLY A 71 10.41 -3.42 0.82
N GLU A 72 10.91 -2.32 1.36
CA GLU A 72 10.14 -1.48 2.29
C GLU A 72 8.96 -0.75 1.63
N ARG A 73 9.09 -0.34 0.38
CA ARG A 73 7.97 0.23 -0.39
C ARG A 73 6.90 -0.81 -0.68
N GLU A 74 7.31 -2.01 -1.09
CA GLU A 74 6.38 -3.13 -1.26
C GLU A 74 5.72 -3.49 0.08
N ALA A 75 6.49 -3.58 1.17
CA ALA A 75 5.97 -3.87 2.51
C ALA A 75 4.90 -2.87 2.95
N ARG A 76 5.12 -1.57 2.70
CA ARG A 76 4.12 -0.52 3.00
C ARG A 76 2.83 -0.73 2.21
N VAL A 77 2.91 -0.97 0.92
CA VAL A 77 1.74 -1.22 0.07
C VAL A 77 1.00 -2.48 0.52
N PHE A 78 1.73 -3.55 0.81
CA PHE A 78 1.13 -4.81 1.27
C PHE A 78 0.50 -4.68 2.66
N THR A 79 1.10 -3.91 3.56
CA THR A 79 0.50 -3.58 4.86
C THR A 79 -0.84 -2.88 4.69
N LEU A 80 -0.89 -1.84 3.86
CA LEU A 80 -2.14 -1.12 3.58
C LEU A 80 -3.19 -2.02 2.93
N TRP A 81 -2.77 -2.88 2.00
CA TRP A 81 -3.67 -3.84 1.37
C TRP A 81 -4.21 -4.86 2.37
N LEU A 82 -3.37 -5.48 3.20
CA LEU A 82 -3.81 -6.42 4.24
C LEU A 82 -4.82 -5.77 5.19
N ASN A 83 -4.54 -4.54 5.64
CA ASN A 83 -5.46 -3.80 6.50
C ASN A 83 -6.78 -3.47 5.80
N SER A 84 -6.78 -3.29 4.47
CA SER A 84 -8.01 -3.09 3.69
C SER A 84 -8.89 -4.35 3.61
N LEU A 85 -8.33 -5.54 3.89
CA LEU A 85 -9.07 -6.80 4.00
C LEU A 85 -9.74 -6.99 5.38
N ASP A 86 -9.59 -6.04 6.29
CA ASP A 86 -10.13 -6.11 7.66
C ASP A 86 -9.59 -7.33 8.43
N VAL A 87 -8.27 -7.53 8.38
CA VAL A 87 -7.57 -8.53 9.20
C VAL A 87 -7.39 -8.03 10.63
N GLN A 88 -7.36 -8.94 11.60
CA GLN A 88 -7.22 -8.62 13.01
C GLN A 88 -6.09 -9.43 13.68
N PRO A 89 -5.19 -8.80 14.42
CA PRO A 89 -5.04 -7.34 14.60
C PRO A 89 -4.62 -6.64 13.31
N ALA A 90 -4.75 -5.30 13.26
CA ALA A 90 -4.23 -4.53 12.12
C ALA A 90 -2.70 -4.68 12.03
N VAL A 91 -2.20 -4.79 10.80
CA VAL A 91 -0.77 -4.93 10.51
C VAL A 91 -0.08 -3.58 10.66
N ASN A 92 0.97 -3.52 11.45
CA ASN A 92 1.84 -2.35 11.63
C ASN A 92 3.24 -2.62 11.06
N SER A 93 3.80 -3.81 11.34
CA SER A 93 5.07 -4.29 10.82
C SER A 93 4.83 -5.55 10.00
N LEU A 94 4.97 -5.45 8.68
CA LEU A 94 4.66 -6.58 7.79
C LEU A 94 5.42 -7.85 8.20
N TYR A 95 6.72 -7.70 8.48
CA TYR A 95 7.59 -8.85 8.72
C TYR A 95 7.42 -9.45 10.12
N ASP A 96 7.02 -8.65 11.10
CA ASP A 96 6.85 -9.12 12.48
C ASP A 96 5.43 -9.66 12.71
N ASP A 97 4.42 -8.94 12.23
CA ASP A 97 3.01 -9.28 12.48
C ASP A 97 2.55 -10.51 11.68
N LEU A 98 3.28 -10.90 10.61
CA LEU A 98 2.95 -12.10 9.84
C LEU A 98 3.61 -13.39 10.34
N ARG A 99 4.53 -13.33 11.32
CA ARG A 99 5.33 -14.47 11.79
C ARG A 99 4.52 -15.61 12.35
N ASP A 100 3.39 -15.35 12.98
CA ASP A 100 2.55 -16.38 13.57
C ASP A 100 1.57 -17.03 12.57
N GLY A 101 1.50 -16.51 11.34
CA GLY A 101 0.68 -16.99 10.23
C GLY A 101 -0.81 -16.64 10.34
N THR A 102 -1.31 -16.13 11.47
CA THR A 102 -2.75 -15.90 11.66
C THR A 102 -3.31 -14.84 10.72
N ILE A 103 -2.58 -13.76 10.52
CA ILE A 103 -2.97 -12.67 9.58
C ILE A 103 -2.93 -13.18 8.13
N LEU A 104 -1.92 -13.97 7.75
CA LEU A 104 -1.84 -14.57 6.43
C LEU A 104 -3.06 -15.46 6.16
N LEU A 105 -3.43 -16.32 7.11
CA LEU A 105 -4.59 -17.20 6.98
C LEU A 105 -5.90 -16.40 6.91
N GLN A 106 -6.04 -15.31 7.68
CA GLN A 106 -7.18 -14.42 7.54
C GLN A 106 -7.24 -13.80 6.13
N ALA A 107 -6.10 -13.34 5.61
CA ALA A 107 -6.02 -12.78 4.27
C ALA A 107 -6.39 -13.82 3.20
N TYR A 108 -5.91 -15.07 3.32
CA TYR A 108 -6.35 -16.16 2.42
C TYR A 108 -7.84 -16.36 2.45
N ASP A 109 -8.47 -16.40 3.63
CA ASP A 109 -9.92 -16.62 3.76
C ASP A 109 -10.75 -15.46 3.22
N LYS A 110 -10.22 -14.23 3.28
CA LYS A 110 -10.85 -13.04 2.68
C LYS A 110 -10.74 -13.04 1.16
N VAL A 111 -9.58 -13.38 0.61
CA VAL A 111 -9.31 -13.41 -0.84
C VAL A 111 -10.00 -14.61 -1.50
N VAL A 112 -9.90 -15.78 -0.89
CA VAL A 112 -10.53 -17.02 -1.36
C VAL A 112 -11.43 -17.54 -0.26
N LYS A 113 -12.68 -17.10 -0.27
CA LYS A 113 -13.66 -17.38 0.79
C LYS A 113 -13.79 -18.87 1.08
N GLY A 114 -13.67 -19.22 2.36
CA GLY A 114 -13.79 -20.59 2.82
C GLY A 114 -12.59 -21.48 2.53
N SER A 115 -11.45 -20.92 2.12
CA SER A 115 -10.23 -21.69 1.87
C SER A 115 -9.55 -22.18 3.14
N VAL A 116 -9.79 -21.51 4.27
CA VAL A 116 -9.12 -21.80 5.55
C VAL A 116 -10.00 -22.65 6.46
N ASN A 117 -9.50 -23.81 6.83
CA ASN A 117 -10.11 -24.61 7.92
C ASN A 117 -9.60 -24.11 9.28
N TRP A 118 -10.35 -23.21 9.89
CA TRP A 118 -10.00 -22.56 11.16
C TRP A 118 -9.84 -23.52 12.35
N ARG A 119 -10.29 -24.76 12.24
CA ARG A 119 -10.05 -25.79 13.28
C ARG A 119 -8.59 -26.26 13.32
N HIS A 120 -7.86 -26.09 12.22
CA HIS A 120 -6.44 -26.43 12.10
C HIS A 120 -5.51 -25.26 12.40
N VAL A 121 -6.05 -24.08 12.69
CA VAL A 121 -5.26 -22.87 12.94
C VAL A 121 -4.99 -22.73 14.43
N ASN A 122 -3.71 -22.65 14.78
CA ASN A 122 -3.30 -22.34 16.13
C ASN A 122 -3.63 -20.88 16.45
N LYS A 123 -4.25 -20.65 17.60
CA LYS A 123 -4.61 -19.31 18.08
C LYS A 123 -3.54 -18.80 19.05
N ALA A 124 -3.37 -17.48 19.08
CA ALA A 124 -2.55 -16.83 20.08
C ALA A 124 -3.07 -17.18 21.49
N PRO A 125 -2.18 -17.33 22.48
CA PRO A 125 -2.59 -17.58 23.86
C PRO A 125 -3.44 -16.45 24.42
N THR A 126 -4.48 -16.79 25.19
CA THR A 126 -5.40 -15.79 25.78
C THR A 126 -4.78 -14.96 26.90
N ASN A 127 -3.62 -15.35 27.41
CA ASN A 127 -2.88 -14.64 28.46
C ASN A 127 -1.97 -13.50 27.94
N GLY A 128 -2.04 -13.19 26.64
CA GLY A 128 -1.22 -12.14 26.04
C GLY A 128 0.24 -12.51 25.77
N SER A 129 0.64 -13.79 25.99
CA SER A 129 1.96 -14.26 25.59
C SER A 129 2.02 -14.49 24.06
N GLU A 130 3.22 -14.43 23.52
CA GLU A 130 3.44 -14.76 22.11
C GLU A 130 3.15 -16.24 21.82
N MET A 131 2.75 -16.52 20.59
CA MET A 131 2.58 -17.88 20.10
C MET A 131 3.95 -18.59 20.07
N SER A 132 4.00 -19.85 20.52
CA SER A 132 5.25 -20.60 20.41
C SER A 132 5.66 -20.77 18.94
N ARG A 133 6.99 -20.72 18.68
CA ARG A 133 7.53 -20.86 17.33
C ARG A 133 7.01 -22.11 16.59
N PHE A 134 6.84 -23.22 17.32
CA PHE A 134 6.32 -24.45 16.73
C PHE A 134 4.90 -24.25 16.16
N LYS A 135 4.00 -23.68 16.94
CA LYS A 135 2.63 -23.38 16.51
C LYS A 135 2.58 -22.33 15.38
N ALA A 136 3.46 -21.33 15.44
CA ALA A 136 3.59 -20.34 14.39
C ALA A 136 4.04 -21.00 13.06
N VAL A 137 5.01 -21.91 13.10
CA VAL A 137 5.47 -22.65 11.93
C VAL A 137 4.37 -23.57 11.36
N GLU A 138 3.54 -24.17 12.20
CA GLU A 138 2.37 -24.94 11.72
C GLU A 138 1.40 -24.05 10.92
N ASN A 139 1.06 -22.87 11.45
CA ASN A 139 0.19 -21.92 10.76
C ASN A 139 0.81 -21.42 9.43
N THR A 140 2.09 -21.04 9.45
CA THR A 140 2.77 -20.54 8.26
C THR A 140 2.98 -21.64 7.21
N ASN A 141 3.24 -22.89 7.62
CA ASN A 141 3.23 -24.04 6.70
C ASN A 141 1.86 -24.23 6.06
N TYR A 142 0.79 -24.08 6.83
CA TYR A 142 -0.57 -24.13 6.29
C TYR A 142 -0.83 -23.01 5.27
N ALA A 143 -0.35 -21.79 5.55
CA ALA A 143 -0.43 -20.68 4.58
C ALA A 143 0.37 -20.99 3.28
N ILE A 144 1.55 -21.60 3.37
CA ILE A 144 2.33 -22.05 2.21
C ILE A 144 1.58 -23.12 1.43
N GLU A 145 0.95 -24.08 2.11
CA GLU A 145 0.15 -25.12 1.46
C GLU A 145 -1.04 -24.54 0.70
N LEU A 146 -1.78 -23.63 1.31
CA LEU A 146 -2.86 -22.88 0.64
C LEU A 146 -2.34 -22.12 -0.59
N GLY A 147 -1.16 -21.53 -0.49
CA GLY A 147 -0.51 -20.89 -1.65
C GLY A 147 -0.25 -21.87 -2.78
N LYS A 148 0.29 -23.04 -2.49
CA LYS A 148 0.52 -24.11 -3.49
C LYS A 148 -0.79 -24.58 -4.14
N GLN A 149 -1.85 -24.76 -3.35
CA GLN A 149 -3.19 -25.10 -3.85
C GLN A 149 -3.74 -24.02 -4.79
N ASN A 150 -3.42 -22.75 -4.53
CA ASN A 150 -3.77 -21.60 -5.37
C ASN A 150 -2.75 -21.36 -6.51
N ARG A 151 -1.84 -22.31 -6.76
CA ARG A 151 -0.82 -22.28 -7.83
C ARG A 151 0.20 -21.14 -7.68
N PHE A 152 0.48 -20.73 -6.46
CA PHE A 152 1.56 -19.76 -6.21
C PHE A 152 2.92 -20.40 -6.47
N SER A 153 3.84 -19.62 -7.02
CA SER A 153 5.24 -20.03 -7.21
C SER A 153 5.99 -19.93 -5.88
N LEU A 154 5.99 -21.01 -5.10
CA LEU A 154 6.59 -21.07 -3.75
C LEU A 154 7.68 -22.16 -3.69
N VAL A 155 8.48 -22.28 -4.76
CA VAL A 155 9.58 -23.25 -4.80
C VAL A 155 10.63 -22.90 -3.74
N GLY A 156 10.92 -23.83 -2.85
CA GLY A 156 11.90 -23.65 -1.78
C GLY A 156 11.43 -22.80 -0.59
N VAL A 157 10.21 -22.28 -0.60
CA VAL A 157 9.65 -21.51 0.52
C VAL A 157 9.02 -22.46 1.53
N GLN A 158 9.38 -22.30 2.80
CA GLN A 158 8.85 -23.05 3.94
C GLN A 158 8.15 -22.09 4.93
N GLY A 159 7.24 -22.62 5.74
CA GLY A 159 6.60 -21.82 6.77
C GLY A 159 7.60 -21.23 7.76
N ALA A 160 8.66 -21.98 8.10
CA ALA A 160 9.72 -21.49 8.96
C ALA A 160 10.37 -20.20 8.46
N ASP A 161 10.51 -20.02 7.14
CA ASP A 161 11.07 -18.79 6.56
C ASP A 161 10.22 -17.57 6.91
N ILE A 162 8.90 -17.73 6.85
CA ILE A 162 7.95 -16.66 7.20
C ILE A 162 7.99 -16.38 8.71
N THR A 163 7.96 -17.44 9.52
CA THR A 163 8.02 -17.33 10.99
C THR A 163 9.33 -16.70 11.46
N ASP A 164 10.45 -16.97 10.77
CA ASP A 164 11.75 -16.39 11.08
C ASP A 164 11.94 -14.99 10.45
N GLY A 165 10.95 -14.49 9.74
CA GLY A 165 10.93 -13.11 9.20
C GLY A 165 11.78 -12.91 7.97
N GLN A 166 11.96 -13.93 7.12
CA GLN A 166 12.68 -13.82 5.84
C GLN A 166 11.95 -12.84 4.90
N ARG A 167 12.49 -11.62 4.80
CA ARG A 167 11.84 -10.48 4.13
C ARG A 167 11.43 -10.77 2.70
N THR A 168 12.37 -11.19 1.87
CA THR A 168 12.13 -11.45 0.44
C THR A 168 11.07 -12.52 0.20
N LEU A 169 11.07 -13.59 1.02
CA LEU A 169 10.12 -14.69 0.88
C LEU A 169 8.73 -14.26 1.38
N THR A 170 8.66 -13.48 2.46
CA THR A 170 7.41 -12.90 2.96
C THR A 170 6.78 -11.95 1.92
N LEU A 171 7.57 -11.04 1.34
CA LEU A 171 7.10 -10.16 0.26
C LEU A 171 6.60 -10.96 -0.95
N GLY A 172 7.34 -12.01 -1.34
CA GLY A 172 6.96 -12.87 -2.46
C GLY A 172 5.63 -13.58 -2.23
N LEU A 173 5.38 -14.08 -1.02
CA LEU A 173 4.12 -14.73 -0.65
C LEU A 173 2.95 -13.73 -0.65
N VAL A 174 3.12 -12.60 0.03
CA VAL A 174 2.07 -11.57 0.14
C VAL A 174 1.74 -10.97 -1.23
N TRP A 175 2.75 -10.75 -2.07
CA TRP A 175 2.53 -10.31 -3.45
C TRP A 175 1.64 -11.28 -4.24
N GLN A 176 1.92 -12.59 -4.15
CA GLN A 176 1.12 -13.57 -4.88
C GLN A 176 -0.32 -13.64 -4.37
N LEU A 177 -0.51 -13.46 -3.06
CA LEU A 177 -1.85 -13.39 -2.48
C LEU A 177 -2.60 -12.12 -2.92
N MET A 178 -1.94 -10.96 -2.94
CA MET A 178 -2.52 -9.72 -3.46
C MET A 178 -2.84 -9.83 -4.96
N ARG A 179 -1.98 -10.47 -5.74
CA ARG A 179 -2.25 -10.75 -7.16
C ARG A 179 -3.45 -11.67 -7.35
N LYS A 180 -3.64 -12.64 -6.46
CA LYS A 180 -4.82 -13.50 -6.45
C LYS A 180 -6.10 -12.69 -6.17
N ASP A 181 -6.06 -11.76 -5.23
CA ASP A 181 -7.16 -10.83 -4.95
C ASP A 181 -7.56 -10.01 -6.19
N ILE A 182 -6.56 -9.48 -6.93
CA ILE A 182 -6.81 -8.79 -8.20
C ILE A 182 -7.46 -9.73 -9.22
N SER A 183 -6.94 -10.96 -9.35
CA SER A 183 -7.48 -11.96 -10.26
C SER A 183 -8.92 -12.34 -9.90
N GLU A 184 -9.23 -12.53 -8.62
CA GLU A 184 -10.61 -12.82 -8.15
C GLU A 184 -11.55 -11.63 -8.43
N THR A 185 -11.09 -10.42 -8.22
CA THR A 185 -11.84 -9.20 -8.56
C THR A 185 -12.16 -9.14 -10.06
N LEU A 186 -11.23 -9.56 -10.91
CA LEU A 186 -11.38 -9.61 -12.37
C LEU A 186 -12.05 -10.92 -12.86
N SER A 187 -12.35 -11.86 -11.97
CA SER A 187 -12.89 -13.17 -12.34
C SER A 187 -14.22 -13.09 -13.09
N ALA A 188 -15.11 -12.17 -12.70
CA ALA A 188 -16.37 -11.94 -13.39
C ALA A 188 -16.15 -11.47 -14.84
N LEU A 189 -15.13 -10.66 -15.10
CA LEU A 189 -14.74 -10.24 -16.44
C LEU A 189 -14.13 -11.43 -17.21
N ALA A 190 -13.24 -12.20 -16.57
CA ALA A 190 -12.65 -13.39 -17.16
C ALA A 190 -13.74 -14.39 -17.63
N GLN A 191 -14.73 -14.66 -16.79
CA GLN A 191 -15.86 -15.54 -17.13
C GLN A 191 -16.65 -15.04 -18.34
N ARG A 192 -16.94 -13.74 -18.42
CA ARG A 192 -17.61 -13.13 -19.59
C ARG A 192 -16.82 -13.30 -20.89
N LEU A 193 -15.49 -13.37 -20.79
CA LEU A 193 -14.57 -13.58 -21.91
C LEU A 193 -14.28 -15.07 -22.18
N GLY A 194 -14.93 -16.00 -21.46
CA GLY A 194 -14.69 -17.44 -21.58
C GLY A 194 -13.33 -17.90 -21.06
N LYS A 195 -12.73 -17.15 -20.14
CA LYS A 195 -11.40 -17.38 -19.58
C LYS A 195 -11.47 -17.75 -18.10
N ARG A 196 -10.42 -18.37 -17.59
CA ARG A 196 -10.28 -18.69 -16.15
C ARG A 196 -9.76 -17.51 -15.33
N GLU A 197 -8.83 -16.75 -15.89
CA GLU A 197 -8.19 -15.60 -15.25
C GLU A 197 -7.78 -14.56 -16.30
N ILE A 198 -7.57 -13.33 -15.86
CA ILE A 198 -7.00 -12.25 -16.68
C ILE A 198 -5.48 -12.23 -16.45
N THR A 199 -4.73 -12.38 -17.54
CA THR A 199 -3.26 -12.34 -17.52
C THR A 199 -2.72 -10.91 -17.56
N ASP A 200 -1.44 -10.73 -17.17
CA ASP A 200 -0.76 -9.42 -17.29
C ASP A 200 -0.77 -8.91 -18.74
N ALA A 201 -0.59 -9.80 -19.72
CA ALA A 201 -0.64 -9.43 -21.14
C ALA A 201 -2.00 -8.89 -21.57
N GLU A 202 -3.08 -9.45 -21.00
CA GLU A 202 -4.44 -8.97 -21.26
C GLU A 202 -4.73 -7.65 -20.56
N MET A 203 -4.24 -7.44 -19.34
CA MET A 203 -4.32 -6.15 -18.67
C MET A 203 -3.55 -5.07 -19.42
N VAL A 204 -2.34 -5.38 -19.90
CA VAL A 204 -1.54 -4.48 -20.74
C VAL A 204 -2.27 -4.16 -22.05
N LYS A 205 -2.82 -5.17 -22.70
CA LYS A 205 -3.62 -4.98 -23.92
C LYS A 205 -4.82 -4.06 -23.65
N TRP A 206 -5.57 -4.34 -22.59
CA TRP A 206 -6.71 -3.52 -22.19
C TRP A 206 -6.30 -2.07 -21.91
N ALA A 207 -5.21 -1.83 -21.19
CA ALA A 207 -4.73 -0.50 -20.89
C ALA A 207 -4.32 0.27 -22.19
N ASN A 208 -3.62 -0.41 -23.11
CA ASN A 208 -3.29 0.16 -24.42
C ASN A 208 -4.54 0.46 -25.25
N ASP A 209 -5.57 -0.39 -25.20
CA ASP A 209 -6.84 -0.17 -25.88
C ASP A 209 -7.59 1.03 -25.28
N MET A 210 -7.54 1.22 -23.94
CA MET A 210 -8.11 2.40 -23.27
C MET A 210 -7.39 3.69 -23.68
N SER A 211 -6.06 3.71 -23.72
CA SER A 211 -5.30 4.88 -24.21
C SER A 211 -5.76 5.26 -25.62
N ARG A 212 -5.82 4.29 -26.55
CA ARG A 212 -6.28 4.52 -27.92
C ARG A 212 -7.72 4.99 -28.00
N LYS A 213 -8.62 4.42 -27.20
CA LYS A 213 -10.02 4.86 -27.11
C LYS A 213 -10.14 6.32 -26.67
N GLY A 214 -9.25 6.79 -25.82
CA GLY A 214 -9.12 8.20 -25.43
C GLY A 214 -8.49 9.11 -26.50
N GLY A 215 -8.19 8.59 -27.70
CA GLY A 215 -7.55 9.35 -28.77
C GLY A 215 -6.06 9.59 -28.55
N LYS A 216 -5.41 8.75 -27.72
CA LYS A 216 -3.98 8.86 -27.39
C LYS A 216 -3.17 7.73 -28.01
N ASN A 217 -1.86 7.96 -28.17
CA ASN A 217 -0.96 7.01 -28.83
C ASN A 217 0.05 6.39 -27.87
N SER A 218 -0.01 6.73 -26.58
CA SER A 218 0.86 6.12 -25.59
C SER A 218 0.54 4.62 -25.42
N SER A 219 1.58 3.82 -25.29
CA SER A 219 1.43 2.36 -25.11
C SER A 219 2.59 1.79 -24.32
N ILE A 220 2.37 0.64 -23.72
CA ILE A 220 3.37 -0.14 -22.97
C ILE A 220 3.43 -1.57 -23.49
N ARG A 221 4.58 -2.23 -23.35
CA ARG A 221 4.78 -3.64 -23.69
C ARG A 221 4.56 -4.58 -22.49
N SER A 222 4.83 -4.08 -21.30
CA SER A 222 4.68 -4.80 -20.04
C SER A 222 4.61 -3.81 -18.88
N PHE A 223 4.31 -4.27 -17.67
CA PHE A 223 4.38 -3.44 -16.46
C PHE A 223 5.81 -3.03 -16.04
N LYS A 224 6.83 -3.45 -16.79
CA LYS A 224 8.23 -3.00 -16.64
C LYS A 224 8.64 -1.95 -17.68
N ASP A 225 7.71 -1.52 -18.54
CA ASP A 225 8.01 -0.56 -19.61
C ASP A 225 8.31 0.82 -19.03
N SER A 226 9.45 1.40 -19.41
CA SER A 226 9.90 2.71 -18.95
C SER A 226 8.93 3.86 -19.27
N ASN A 227 8.08 3.70 -20.28
CA ASN A 227 7.06 4.69 -20.64
C ASN A 227 6.05 4.94 -19.49
N ILE A 228 5.91 3.99 -18.56
CA ILE A 228 5.07 4.15 -17.38
C ILE A 228 5.62 5.25 -16.47
N GLY A 229 6.96 5.35 -16.38
CA GLY A 229 7.63 6.27 -15.46
C GLY A 229 7.30 7.73 -15.67
N THR A 230 6.90 8.14 -16.89
CA THR A 230 6.47 9.52 -17.18
C THR A 230 5.10 9.87 -16.56
N GLY A 231 4.33 8.89 -16.11
CA GLY A 231 2.95 9.05 -15.65
C GLY A 231 1.92 9.31 -16.74
N ILE A 232 2.35 9.68 -17.95
CA ILE A 232 1.45 10.08 -19.06
C ILE A 232 0.60 8.90 -19.52
N PHE A 233 1.19 7.71 -19.66
CA PHE A 233 0.45 6.52 -20.07
C PHE A 233 -0.75 6.23 -19.16
N LEU A 234 -0.57 6.34 -17.84
CA LEU A 234 -1.65 6.10 -16.87
C LEU A 234 -2.76 7.15 -17.00
N LEU A 235 -2.41 8.41 -17.25
CA LEU A 235 -3.37 9.48 -17.51
C LEU A 235 -4.16 9.22 -18.81
N ASP A 236 -3.49 8.74 -19.86
CA ASP A 236 -4.14 8.39 -21.12
C ASP A 236 -5.11 7.22 -20.97
N VAL A 237 -4.78 6.21 -20.15
CA VAL A 237 -5.68 5.12 -19.78
C VAL A 237 -6.92 5.64 -19.06
N LEU A 238 -6.74 6.48 -18.04
CA LEU A 238 -7.83 7.09 -17.28
C LEU A 238 -8.72 7.96 -18.17
N ASN A 239 -8.14 8.71 -19.11
CA ASN A 239 -8.89 9.47 -20.09
C ASN A 239 -9.73 8.58 -21.00
N GLY A 240 -9.21 7.44 -21.43
CA GLY A 240 -9.96 6.46 -22.24
C GLY A 240 -11.11 5.81 -21.48
N MET A 241 -10.99 5.69 -20.15
CA MET A 241 -12.08 5.24 -19.28
C MET A 241 -13.15 6.33 -19.11
N LYS A 242 -12.74 7.57 -18.87
CA LYS A 242 -13.65 8.71 -18.66
C LYS A 242 -12.97 10.05 -19.01
N SER A 243 -13.16 10.52 -20.23
CA SER A 243 -12.50 11.70 -20.79
C SER A 243 -12.66 12.98 -19.98
N SER A 244 -13.75 13.13 -19.23
CA SER A 244 -14.01 14.35 -18.43
C SER A 244 -13.18 14.46 -17.15
N TYR A 245 -12.37 13.44 -16.80
CA TYR A 245 -11.61 13.41 -15.56
C TYR A 245 -10.16 13.85 -15.71
N VAL A 246 -9.60 13.79 -16.91
CA VAL A 246 -8.23 14.20 -17.19
C VAL A 246 -8.24 15.55 -17.91
N ASP A 247 -7.76 16.57 -17.21
CA ASP A 247 -7.47 17.88 -17.80
C ASP A 247 -6.02 17.88 -18.30
N TYR A 248 -5.85 17.88 -19.61
CA TYR A 248 -4.52 17.85 -20.24
C TYR A 248 -3.74 19.16 -20.12
N GLU A 249 -4.35 20.26 -19.69
CA GLU A 249 -3.62 21.48 -19.33
C GLU A 249 -2.77 21.28 -18.07
N LEU A 250 -3.15 20.32 -17.22
CA LEU A 250 -2.40 19.94 -16.00
C LEU A 250 -1.35 18.84 -16.25
N VAL A 251 -1.35 18.22 -17.44
CA VAL A 251 -0.42 17.14 -17.78
C VAL A 251 0.88 17.74 -18.29
N THR A 252 1.97 17.45 -17.59
CA THR A 252 3.30 17.92 -17.95
C THR A 252 3.91 17.09 -19.09
N PRO A 253 4.93 17.59 -19.81
CA PRO A 253 5.58 16.83 -20.88
C PRO A 253 6.28 15.53 -20.45
N GLY A 254 6.49 15.31 -19.15
CA GLY A 254 7.15 14.12 -18.61
C GLY A 254 8.64 14.01 -18.93
N ARG A 255 9.32 15.14 -19.15
CA ARG A 255 10.73 15.17 -19.57
C ARG A 255 11.71 15.25 -18.42
N SER A 256 11.27 15.68 -17.26
CA SER A 256 12.04 15.75 -16.01
C SER A 256 11.44 14.83 -14.96
N ASP A 257 12.20 14.54 -13.92
CA ASP A 257 11.72 13.77 -12.76
C ASP A 257 10.56 14.49 -12.07
N GLU A 258 10.59 15.82 -12.02
CA GLU A 258 9.50 16.63 -11.47
C GLU A 258 8.23 16.51 -12.33
N ASP A 259 8.36 16.60 -13.65
CA ASP A 259 7.25 16.38 -14.59
C ASP A 259 6.61 15.01 -14.39
N ALA A 260 7.44 13.97 -14.34
CA ALA A 260 7.00 12.59 -14.15
C ALA A 260 6.27 12.41 -12.80
N TYR A 261 6.82 13.01 -11.75
CA TYR A 261 6.22 12.98 -10.42
C TYR A 261 4.85 13.67 -10.39
N LEU A 262 4.72 14.84 -11.00
CA LEU A 262 3.45 15.56 -11.08
C LEU A 262 2.39 14.77 -11.85
N ASN A 263 2.75 14.17 -12.99
CA ASN A 263 1.86 13.32 -13.77
C ASN A 263 1.44 12.07 -12.97
N ALA A 264 2.38 11.41 -12.28
CA ALA A 264 2.09 10.26 -11.45
C ALA A 264 1.15 10.61 -10.29
N LYS A 265 1.38 11.74 -9.63
CA LYS A 265 0.51 12.26 -8.57
C LYS A 265 -0.90 12.57 -9.09
N LEU A 266 -1.00 13.18 -10.27
CA LEU A 266 -2.27 13.47 -10.92
C LEU A 266 -3.02 12.18 -11.27
N SER A 267 -2.33 11.17 -11.83
CA SER A 267 -2.95 9.88 -12.18
C SER A 267 -3.52 9.16 -10.95
N ILE A 268 -2.80 9.14 -9.83
CA ILE A 268 -3.28 8.57 -8.56
C ILE A 268 -4.51 9.32 -8.05
N SER A 269 -4.49 10.65 -8.10
CA SER A 269 -5.60 11.49 -7.65
C SER A 269 -6.86 11.22 -8.46
N ILE A 270 -6.73 11.14 -9.79
CA ILE A 270 -7.86 10.87 -10.70
C ILE A 270 -8.38 9.44 -10.49
N ALA A 271 -7.50 8.43 -10.41
CA ALA A 271 -7.91 7.05 -10.17
C ALA A 271 -8.72 6.92 -8.87
N ARG A 272 -8.28 7.54 -7.78
CA ARG A 272 -9.02 7.59 -6.51
C ARG A 272 -10.36 8.30 -6.63
N LYS A 273 -10.42 9.40 -7.38
CA LYS A 273 -11.67 10.12 -7.68
C LYS A 273 -12.64 9.28 -8.51
N MET A 274 -12.12 8.36 -9.33
CA MET A 274 -12.91 7.37 -10.07
C MET A 274 -13.36 6.17 -9.23
N GLY A 275 -12.92 6.07 -7.98
CA GLY A 275 -13.31 5.04 -7.02
C GLY A 275 -12.28 3.92 -6.84
N ALA A 276 -11.13 4.00 -7.49
CA ALA A 276 -10.08 2.99 -7.33
C ALA A 276 -9.38 3.11 -5.97
N THR A 277 -9.09 1.98 -5.34
CA THR A 277 -8.29 1.91 -4.11
C THR A 277 -6.81 1.81 -4.47
N ILE A 278 -6.11 2.93 -4.43
CA ILE A 278 -4.71 3.05 -4.82
C ILE A 278 -3.84 3.20 -3.57
N TRP A 279 -2.89 2.27 -3.37
CA TRP A 279 -1.96 2.24 -2.23
C TRP A 279 -0.55 2.74 -2.57
N LEU A 280 -0.14 2.66 -3.86
CA LEU A 280 1.17 3.11 -4.32
C LEU A 280 1.30 4.65 -4.27
N VAL A 281 2.54 5.13 -4.30
CA VAL A 281 2.88 6.57 -4.32
C VAL A 281 3.45 6.96 -5.69
N PRO A 282 3.54 8.27 -6.00
CA PRO A 282 4.05 8.74 -7.29
C PRO A 282 5.42 8.19 -7.65
N GLU A 283 6.33 8.07 -6.68
CA GLU A 283 7.68 7.55 -6.86
C GLU A 283 7.68 6.09 -7.36
N ASP A 284 6.70 5.29 -6.95
CA ASP A 284 6.57 3.90 -7.39
C ASP A 284 6.24 3.82 -8.88
N ILE A 285 5.50 4.81 -9.40
CA ILE A 285 5.20 4.97 -10.83
C ILE A 285 6.45 5.45 -11.57
N CYS A 286 7.09 6.53 -11.10
CA CYS A 286 8.29 7.11 -11.72
C CYS A 286 9.42 6.09 -11.83
N GLN A 287 9.59 5.22 -10.82
CA GLN A 287 10.60 4.17 -10.81
C GLN A 287 10.14 2.85 -11.45
N VAL A 288 8.92 2.83 -12.02
CA VAL A 288 8.34 1.66 -12.69
C VAL A 288 8.38 0.40 -11.82
N ARG A 289 7.91 0.51 -10.58
CA ARG A 289 7.79 -0.64 -9.66
C ARG A 289 6.69 -1.56 -10.18
N SER A 290 7.07 -2.52 -11.02
CA SER A 290 6.14 -3.29 -11.85
C SER A 290 5.01 -3.96 -11.06
N ARG A 291 5.30 -4.54 -9.89
CA ARG A 291 4.28 -5.15 -9.03
C ARG A 291 3.26 -4.13 -8.56
N LEU A 292 3.72 -2.95 -8.15
CA LEU A 292 2.85 -1.88 -7.65
C LEU A 292 2.05 -1.23 -8.78
N VAL A 293 2.66 -1.05 -9.96
CA VAL A 293 1.94 -0.60 -11.17
C VAL A 293 0.85 -1.59 -11.58
N THR A 294 1.11 -2.89 -11.48
CA THR A 294 0.07 -3.92 -11.74
C THR A 294 -1.13 -3.72 -10.83
N THR A 295 -0.91 -3.34 -9.56
CA THR A 295 -2.04 -3.06 -8.64
C THR A 295 -2.84 -1.83 -9.05
N PHE A 296 -2.20 -0.83 -9.65
CA PHE A 296 -2.89 0.37 -10.14
C PHE A 296 -3.85 0.04 -11.29
N ILE A 297 -3.40 -0.78 -12.24
CA ILE A 297 -4.22 -1.15 -13.41
C ILE A 297 -5.31 -2.17 -13.05
N GLY A 298 -5.09 -3.00 -12.04
CA GLY A 298 -6.00 -4.06 -11.62
C GLY A 298 -7.13 -3.61 -10.69
N LYS A 299 -7.14 -2.36 -10.23
CA LYS A 299 -8.17 -1.79 -9.33
C LYS A 299 -8.97 -0.70 -10.02
#